data_09890bf65f9f9eec9c84307081bb4f1b
#
_entry.id   09890bf65f9f9eec9c84307081bb4f1b
#
_cell.length_a   1.000
_cell.length_b   1.000
_cell.length_c   1.000
_cell.angle_alpha   90.00
_cell.angle_beta   90.00
_cell.angle_gamma   90.00
#
_symmetry.space_group_name_H-M   'P 1'
#
loop_
_entity.id
_entity.type
_entity.pdbx_description
1 polymer ?
#
loop_
_entity_poly.entity_id
_entity_poly.type
_entity_poly.pdbx_seq_one_letter_code
_entity_poly.pdbx_strand_id
1 'polypeptide(L)'
;MIEYITGAIDRLSPTDVTVSTGAMGYLVNISLNTYTALEGKKECRLWTHLRIQDDAWTLYGFATADERRLFRLLIGVSGVGAATAMLVLSAFGTSDLEVIIAQGDAKSLKSVKGVGGKTAERIIVDLRDKIKTDTSALSIQTPALSAVFDEALAALVMLGYKKPEAQKALKKLFDSEPSLRVEAAIKKALAIMK
;
A
#
# COMPACT_ATOMS: atom_id res chain seq x y z
N MET A 1 -14.38 2.06 -7.46
CA MET A 1 -12.91 1.82 -7.50
C MET A 1 -12.69 0.31 -7.64
N ILE A 2 -11.73 -0.13 -8.44
CA ILE A 2 -11.40 -1.56 -8.62
C ILE A 2 -10.33 -1.88 -7.58
N GLU A 3 -10.62 -2.76 -6.63
CA GLU A 3 -9.72 -3.08 -5.51
C GLU A 3 -8.76 -4.23 -5.84
N TYR A 4 -9.28 -5.23 -6.54
CA TYR A 4 -8.50 -6.35 -7.07
C TYR A 4 -9.20 -6.95 -8.29
N ILE A 5 -8.47 -7.70 -9.09
CA ILE A 5 -8.99 -8.53 -10.18
C ILE A 5 -8.49 -9.95 -9.96
N THR A 6 -9.40 -10.91 -10.09
CA THR A 6 -9.07 -12.34 -10.08
C THR A 6 -9.58 -12.97 -11.36
N GLY A 7 -8.75 -13.75 -12.03
CA GLY A 7 -9.15 -14.43 -13.28
C GLY A 7 -8.00 -15.19 -13.93
N ALA A 8 -8.31 -15.76 -15.10
CA ALA A 8 -7.33 -16.45 -15.92
C ALA A 8 -6.38 -15.46 -16.59
N ILE A 9 -5.12 -15.84 -16.69
CA ILE A 9 -4.11 -15.09 -17.44
C ILE A 9 -4.28 -15.44 -18.91
N ASP A 10 -4.76 -14.49 -19.71
CA ASP A 10 -4.93 -14.64 -21.15
C ASP A 10 -3.63 -14.31 -21.89
N ARG A 11 -2.95 -13.23 -21.49
CA ARG A 11 -1.66 -12.82 -22.00
C ARG A 11 -0.81 -12.25 -20.89
N LEU A 12 0.47 -12.61 -20.84
CA LEU A 12 1.45 -12.08 -19.90
C LEU A 12 2.66 -11.52 -20.65
N SER A 13 3.05 -10.30 -20.33
CA SER A 13 4.28 -9.67 -20.79
C SER A 13 5.03 -9.03 -19.62
N PRO A 14 6.32 -8.66 -19.74
CA PRO A 14 7.07 -8.04 -18.64
C PRO A 14 6.50 -6.74 -18.12
N THR A 15 5.61 -6.07 -18.86
CA THR A 15 5.06 -4.76 -18.53
C THR A 15 3.55 -4.77 -18.30
N ASP A 16 2.87 -5.80 -18.75
CA ASP A 16 1.41 -5.88 -18.70
C ASP A 16 0.90 -7.32 -18.68
N VAL A 17 -0.30 -7.50 -18.16
CA VAL A 17 -1.02 -8.76 -18.18
C VAL A 17 -2.47 -8.52 -18.57
N THR A 18 -3.02 -9.38 -19.42
CA THR A 18 -4.46 -9.43 -19.68
C THR A 18 -5.09 -10.49 -18.79
N VAL A 19 -5.98 -10.06 -17.89
CA VAL A 19 -6.70 -10.95 -16.97
C VAL A 19 -8.14 -11.09 -17.45
N SER A 20 -8.54 -12.31 -17.77
CA SER A 20 -9.91 -12.64 -18.16
C SER A 20 -10.75 -12.97 -16.92
N THR A 21 -11.85 -12.25 -16.73
CA THR A 21 -12.82 -12.48 -15.66
C THR A 21 -14.10 -13.17 -16.15
N GLY A 22 -14.01 -13.90 -17.25
CA GLY A 22 -15.11 -14.52 -17.96
C GLY A 22 -15.51 -13.71 -19.20
N ALA A 23 -16.46 -12.81 -19.07
CA ALA A 23 -16.93 -12.03 -20.24
C ALA A 23 -16.04 -10.82 -20.59
N MET A 24 -15.11 -10.43 -19.72
CA MET A 24 -14.27 -9.24 -19.89
C MET A 24 -12.79 -9.56 -19.68
N GLY A 25 -11.94 -9.00 -20.54
CA GLY A 25 -10.49 -8.98 -20.39
C GLY A 25 -10.00 -7.61 -19.94
N TYR A 26 -9.24 -7.58 -18.85
CA TYR A 26 -8.64 -6.36 -18.30
C TYR A 26 -7.16 -6.30 -18.66
N LEU A 27 -6.75 -5.22 -19.34
CA LEU A 27 -5.34 -4.92 -19.52
C LEU A 27 -4.81 -4.21 -18.26
N VAL A 28 -3.84 -4.83 -17.60
CA VAL A 28 -3.29 -4.37 -16.32
C VAL A 28 -1.79 -4.17 -16.49
N ASN A 29 -1.30 -2.96 -16.22
CA ASN A 29 0.13 -2.67 -16.18
C ASN A 29 0.74 -3.23 -14.90
N ILE A 30 1.84 -3.95 -15.01
CA ILE A 30 2.51 -4.62 -13.90
C ILE A 30 3.99 -4.26 -13.81
N SER A 31 4.58 -4.40 -12.63
CA SER A 31 6.02 -4.32 -12.42
C SER A 31 6.70 -5.63 -12.86
N LEU A 32 8.02 -5.59 -13.03
CA LEU A 32 8.80 -6.79 -13.31
C LEU A 32 8.73 -7.80 -12.14
N ASN A 33 8.63 -7.33 -10.89
CA ASN A 33 8.45 -8.19 -9.72
C ASN A 33 7.09 -8.91 -9.77
N THR A 34 6.03 -8.21 -10.13
CA THR A 34 4.71 -8.83 -10.35
C THR A 34 4.74 -9.79 -11.54
N TYR A 35 5.41 -9.45 -12.65
CA TYR A 35 5.60 -10.35 -13.79
C TYR A 35 6.23 -11.67 -13.36
N THR A 36 7.37 -11.60 -12.65
CA THR A 36 8.07 -12.80 -12.14
C THR A 36 7.17 -13.62 -11.20
N ALA A 37 6.36 -12.96 -10.38
CA ALA A 37 5.41 -13.65 -9.50
C ALA A 37 4.27 -14.34 -10.25
N LEU A 38 3.95 -13.92 -11.49
CA LEU A 38 2.90 -14.49 -12.33
C LEU A 38 3.42 -15.54 -13.31
N GLU A 39 4.72 -15.58 -13.57
CA GLU A 39 5.32 -16.47 -14.56
C GLU A 39 4.97 -17.93 -14.28
N GLY A 40 4.51 -18.63 -15.32
CA GLY A 40 4.08 -20.03 -15.25
C GLY A 40 2.70 -20.27 -14.61
N LYS A 41 2.01 -19.22 -14.13
CA LYS A 41 0.65 -19.33 -13.57
C LYS A 41 -0.41 -19.23 -14.68
N LYS A 42 -1.53 -19.97 -14.50
CA LYS A 42 -2.70 -19.90 -15.39
C LYS A 42 -3.75 -18.90 -14.91
N GLU A 43 -3.76 -18.64 -13.61
CA GLU A 43 -4.69 -17.74 -12.94
C GLU A 43 -3.94 -16.81 -11.99
N CYS A 44 -4.50 -15.64 -11.75
CA CYS A 44 -3.93 -14.69 -10.84
C CYS A 44 -4.99 -13.92 -10.05
N ARG A 45 -4.56 -13.37 -8.92
CA ARG A 45 -5.23 -12.28 -8.23
C ARG A 45 -4.26 -11.13 -8.15
N LEU A 46 -4.64 -9.98 -8.67
CA LEU A 46 -3.86 -8.75 -8.65
C LEU A 46 -4.56 -7.70 -7.82
N TRP A 47 -3.84 -7.12 -6.88
CA TRP A 47 -4.24 -5.90 -6.19
C TRP A 47 -4.11 -4.71 -7.14
N THR A 48 -5.15 -3.89 -7.27
CA THR A 48 -5.18 -2.90 -8.34
C THR A 48 -5.17 -1.46 -7.84
N HIS A 49 -4.69 -0.58 -8.71
CA HIS A 49 -4.82 0.86 -8.61
C HIS A 49 -5.30 1.41 -9.95
N LEU A 50 -6.51 1.97 -9.96
CA LEU A 50 -7.07 2.64 -11.13
C LEU A 50 -6.64 4.11 -11.12
N ARG A 51 -5.94 4.53 -12.17
CA ARG A 51 -5.64 5.93 -12.44
C ARG A 51 -6.56 6.44 -13.54
N ILE A 52 -7.27 7.51 -13.28
CA ILE A 52 -8.09 8.22 -14.24
C ILE A 52 -7.40 9.56 -14.48
N GLN A 53 -7.03 9.81 -15.71
CA GLN A 53 -6.43 11.08 -16.11
C GLN A 53 -6.99 11.46 -17.48
N ASP A 54 -7.61 12.64 -17.56
CA ASP A 54 -8.35 13.08 -18.73
C ASP A 54 -9.34 11.99 -19.17
N ASP A 55 -9.27 11.52 -20.41
CA ASP A 55 -10.14 10.48 -20.96
C ASP A 55 -9.53 9.07 -20.90
N ALA A 56 -8.36 8.90 -20.22
CA ALA A 56 -7.65 7.64 -20.16
C ALA A 56 -7.80 6.95 -18.80
N TRP A 57 -8.26 5.71 -18.81
CA TRP A 57 -8.33 4.83 -17.67
C TRP A 57 -7.18 3.83 -17.72
N THR A 58 -6.25 3.94 -16.77
CA THR A 58 -5.09 3.06 -16.70
C THR A 58 -5.16 2.23 -15.43
N LEU A 59 -5.12 0.91 -15.58
CA LEU A 59 -5.13 -0.02 -14.47
C LEU A 59 -3.71 -0.53 -14.22
N TYR A 60 -3.26 -0.39 -12.97
CA TYR A 60 -2.01 -0.95 -12.46
C TYR A 60 -2.33 -2.11 -11.53
N GLY A 61 -1.56 -3.20 -11.62
CA GLY A 61 -1.76 -4.40 -10.83
C GLY A 61 -0.48 -4.88 -10.15
N PHE A 62 -0.65 -5.46 -8.98
CA PHE A 62 0.44 -5.86 -8.10
C PHE A 62 0.15 -7.25 -7.52
N ALA A 63 1.18 -8.07 -7.42
CA ALA A 63 1.07 -9.42 -6.86
C ALA A 63 0.74 -9.39 -5.37
N THR A 64 1.16 -8.35 -4.65
CA THR A 64 0.95 -8.19 -3.21
C THR A 64 0.29 -6.85 -2.87
N ALA A 65 -0.40 -6.81 -1.73
CA ALA A 65 -0.96 -5.57 -1.19
C ALA A 65 0.13 -4.56 -0.82
N ASP A 66 1.29 -5.04 -0.36
CA ASP A 66 2.43 -4.20 0.02
C ASP A 66 3.07 -3.52 -1.19
N GLU A 67 3.21 -4.22 -2.31
CA GLU A 67 3.70 -3.61 -3.55
C GLU A 67 2.77 -2.50 -4.02
N ARG A 68 1.44 -2.73 -3.98
CA ARG A 68 0.45 -1.68 -4.27
C ARG A 68 0.53 -0.52 -3.29
N ARG A 69 0.75 -0.79 -2.01
CA ARG A 69 0.94 0.25 -0.98
C ARG A 69 2.12 1.14 -1.32
N LEU A 70 3.28 0.54 -1.61
CA LEU A 70 4.48 1.30 -2.01
C LEU A 70 4.26 2.09 -3.30
N PHE A 71 3.57 1.52 -4.29
CA PHE A 71 3.17 2.26 -5.49
C PHE A 71 2.38 3.53 -5.15
N ARG A 72 1.36 3.39 -4.30
CA ARG A 72 0.52 4.53 -3.86
C ARG A 72 1.31 5.59 -3.09
N LEU A 73 2.25 5.18 -2.26
CA LEU A 73 3.16 6.08 -1.58
C LEU A 73 4.07 6.84 -2.57
N LEU A 74 4.66 6.13 -3.52
CA LEU A 74 5.54 6.70 -4.54
C LEU A 74 4.84 7.74 -5.41
N ILE A 75 3.65 7.44 -5.94
CA ILE A 75 2.91 8.40 -6.79
C ILE A 75 2.39 9.61 -6.01
N GLY A 76 2.37 9.56 -4.68
CA GLY A 76 2.07 10.70 -3.80
C GLY A 76 3.25 11.66 -3.64
N VAL A 77 4.47 11.28 -4.07
CA VAL A 77 5.64 12.15 -4.02
C VAL A 77 5.65 13.08 -5.23
N SER A 78 5.78 14.37 -4.99
CA SER A 78 5.84 15.36 -6.08
C SER A 78 7.02 15.08 -7.03
N GLY A 79 6.73 14.96 -8.32
CA GLY A 79 7.71 14.62 -9.35
C GLY A 79 7.87 13.11 -9.60
N VAL A 80 7.08 12.26 -8.94
CA VAL A 80 7.04 10.82 -9.20
C VAL A 80 5.71 10.47 -9.86
N GLY A 81 5.74 10.20 -11.15
CA GLY A 81 4.59 9.69 -11.90
C GLY A 81 4.44 8.16 -11.79
N ALA A 82 3.31 7.64 -12.24
CA ALA A 82 3.05 6.21 -12.23
C ALA A 82 4.11 5.40 -12.98
N ALA A 83 4.57 5.88 -14.14
CA ALA A 83 5.65 5.22 -14.89
C ALA A 83 6.95 5.12 -14.09
N THR A 84 7.36 6.20 -13.42
CA THR A 84 8.55 6.20 -12.55
C THR A 84 8.37 5.28 -11.36
N ALA A 85 7.19 5.28 -10.73
CA ALA A 85 6.88 4.39 -9.61
C ALA A 85 6.96 2.91 -10.03
N MET A 86 6.45 2.55 -11.22
CA MET A 86 6.56 1.20 -11.77
C MET A 86 8.01 0.80 -12.04
N LEU A 87 8.85 1.70 -12.52
CA LEU A 87 10.29 1.45 -12.71
C LEU A 87 11.01 1.22 -11.38
N VAL A 88 10.69 2.01 -10.35
CA VAL A 88 11.25 1.82 -9.01
C VAL A 88 10.87 0.45 -8.44
N LEU A 89 9.58 0.07 -8.54
CA LEU A 89 9.09 -1.23 -8.08
C LEU A 89 9.58 -2.41 -8.94
N SER A 90 9.98 -2.16 -10.18
CA SER A 90 10.61 -3.19 -11.02
C SER A 90 12.11 -3.36 -10.72
N ALA A 91 12.77 -2.31 -10.23
CA ALA A 91 14.19 -2.34 -9.90
C ALA A 91 14.46 -2.92 -8.51
N PHE A 92 13.53 -2.75 -7.56
CA PHE A 92 13.69 -3.17 -6.17
C PHE A 92 12.49 -3.99 -5.71
N GLY A 93 12.76 -5.05 -4.96
CA GLY A 93 11.72 -5.77 -4.20
C GLY A 93 11.10 -4.85 -3.13
N THR A 94 9.91 -5.19 -2.64
CA THR A 94 9.20 -4.37 -1.64
C THR A 94 10.04 -4.14 -0.38
N SER A 95 10.62 -5.21 0.18
CA SER A 95 11.46 -5.15 1.38
C SER A 95 12.74 -4.33 1.15
N ASP A 96 13.39 -4.51 -0.01
CA ASP A 96 14.63 -3.80 -0.34
C ASP A 96 14.36 -2.30 -0.49
N LEU A 97 13.26 -1.94 -1.15
CA LEU A 97 12.86 -0.55 -1.32
C LEU A 97 12.57 0.14 0.02
N GLU A 98 11.92 -0.56 0.95
CA GLU A 98 11.69 -0.05 2.30
C GLU A 98 13.00 0.19 3.06
N VAL A 99 13.96 -0.72 2.95
CA VAL A 99 15.29 -0.58 3.55
C VAL A 99 16.04 0.60 2.93
N ILE A 100 16.06 0.73 1.61
CA ILE A 100 16.69 1.84 0.88
C ILE A 100 16.15 3.19 1.37
N ILE A 101 14.82 3.31 1.49
CA ILE A 101 14.18 4.54 1.96
C ILE A 101 14.48 4.80 3.44
N ALA A 102 14.41 3.77 4.30
CA ALA A 102 14.68 3.89 5.73
C ALA A 102 16.12 4.31 6.02
N GLN A 103 17.09 3.79 5.26
CA GLN A 103 18.51 4.13 5.35
C GLN A 103 18.87 5.48 4.71
N GLY A 104 17.97 6.02 3.87
CA GLY A 104 18.25 7.28 3.16
C GLY A 104 19.18 7.12 1.97
N ASP A 105 19.22 5.94 1.34
CA ASP A 105 20.11 5.65 0.21
C ASP A 105 19.58 6.25 -1.11
N ALA A 106 19.80 7.55 -1.27
CA ALA A 106 19.47 8.26 -2.50
C ALA A 106 20.27 7.75 -3.72
N LYS A 107 21.44 7.16 -3.50
CA LYS A 107 22.31 6.69 -4.60
C LYS A 107 21.66 5.49 -5.31
N SER A 108 21.14 4.54 -4.56
CA SER A 108 20.41 3.40 -5.11
C SER A 108 19.18 3.85 -5.88
N LEU A 109 18.36 4.78 -5.35
CA LEU A 109 17.19 5.30 -6.05
C LEU A 109 17.55 6.02 -7.36
N LYS A 110 18.68 6.74 -7.40
CA LYS A 110 19.16 7.42 -8.61
C LYS A 110 19.58 6.46 -9.74
N SER A 111 19.86 5.20 -9.46
CA SER A 111 20.17 4.21 -10.49
C SER A 111 18.96 3.88 -11.36
N VAL A 112 17.74 4.18 -10.88
CA VAL A 112 16.50 3.93 -11.62
C VAL A 112 16.30 5.02 -12.67
N LYS A 113 16.06 4.60 -13.93
CA LYS A 113 15.76 5.53 -15.02
C LYS A 113 14.55 6.42 -14.68
N GLY A 114 14.72 7.73 -14.82
CA GLY A 114 13.69 8.73 -14.52
C GLY A 114 13.69 9.22 -13.07
N VAL A 115 14.60 8.72 -12.21
CA VAL A 115 14.80 9.23 -10.85
C VAL A 115 16.05 10.08 -10.80
N GLY A 116 15.89 11.40 -10.79
CA GLY A 116 16.98 12.35 -10.60
C GLY A 116 17.37 12.51 -9.12
N GLY A 117 18.50 13.17 -8.83
CA GLY A 117 18.97 13.40 -7.45
C GLY A 117 17.91 14.04 -6.56
N LYS A 118 17.31 15.14 -7.01
CA LYS A 118 16.25 15.84 -6.29
C LYS A 118 15.01 14.97 -6.04
N THR A 119 14.65 14.11 -7.01
CA THR A 119 13.52 13.19 -6.89
C THR A 119 13.84 12.09 -5.88
N ALA A 120 15.04 11.52 -5.91
CA ALA A 120 15.48 10.51 -4.95
C ALA A 120 15.46 11.03 -3.50
N GLU A 121 16.01 12.22 -3.28
CA GLU A 121 16.00 12.87 -1.96
C GLU A 121 14.56 13.13 -1.47
N ARG A 122 13.68 13.59 -2.36
CA ARG A 122 12.26 13.83 -2.04
C ARG A 122 11.53 12.53 -1.69
N ILE A 123 11.75 11.45 -2.43
CA ILE A 123 11.20 10.12 -2.11
C ILE A 123 11.59 9.74 -0.67
N ILE A 124 12.86 9.88 -0.31
CA ILE A 124 13.36 9.56 1.04
C ILE A 124 12.67 10.43 2.09
N VAL A 125 12.66 11.74 1.93
CA VAL A 125 12.10 12.67 2.91
C VAL A 125 10.60 12.42 3.11
N ASP A 126 9.85 12.27 2.01
CA ASP A 126 8.39 12.14 2.07
C ASP A 126 7.92 10.75 2.59
N LEU A 127 8.74 9.69 2.38
CA LEU A 127 8.31 8.31 2.66
C LEU A 127 8.97 7.69 3.88
N ARG A 128 10.13 8.18 4.35
CA ARG A 128 10.88 7.58 5.46
C ARG A 128 10.06 7.40 6.72
N ASP A 129 9.27 8.40 7.10
CA ASP A 129 8.45 8.34 8.31
C ASP A 129 7.19 7.49 8.11
N LYS A 130 6.62 7.49 6.91
CA LYS A 130 5.45 6.69 6.57
C LYS A 130 5.76 5.19 6.58
N ILE A 131 6.93 4.79 6.09
CA ILE A 131 7.39 3.39 6.10
C ILE A 131 7.72 2.92 7.52
N LYS A 132 8.38 3.75 8.34
CA LYS A 132 8.69 3.40 9.74
C LYS A 132 7.43 3.21 10.59
N THR A 133 6.41 4.00 10.38
CA THR A 133 5.15 3.91 11.14
C THR A 133 4.45 2.59 10.89
N ASP A 134 4.50 2.08 9.67
CA ASP A 134 3.88 0.79 9.31
C ASP A 134 4.69 -0.41 9.84
N THR A 135 6.03 -0.30 9.88
CA THR A 135 6.90 -1.35 10.44
C THR A 135 6.84 -1.41 11.97
N SER A 136 6.60 -0.28 12.63
CA SER A 136 6.47 -0.21 14.10
C SER A 136 5.13 -0.76 14.60
N ALA A 137 4.12 -0.89 13.75
CA ALA A 137 2.87 -1.57 14.07
C ALA A 137 3.04 -3.11 14.15
N LEU A 138 4.18 -3.65 13.67
CA LEU A 138 4.49 -5.08 13.69
C LEU A 138 5.36 -5.51 14.88
N SER A 139 5.84 -4.59 15.71
CA SER A 139 6.67 -4.93 16.87
C SER A 139 5.97 -4.65 18.19
N ILE A 140 5.71 -5.74 18.92
CA ILE A 140 5.39 -5.82 20.35
C ILE A 140 3.95 -5.51 20.74
N GLN A 141 3.05 -6.48 20.53
CA GLN A 141 1.99 -6.89 21.45
C GLN A 141 1.31 -8.13 20.84
N THR A 142 0.77 -9.02 21.68
CA THR A 142 0.09 -10.25 21.25
C THR A 142 -0.79 -10.04 20.00
N PRO A 143 -0.66 -10.86 18.93
CA PRO A 143 -1.19 -10.56 17.59
C PRO A 143 -2.69 -10.21 17.51
N ALA A 144 -3.50 -10.67 18.47
CA ALA A 144 -4.94 -10.47 18.45
C ALA A 144 -5.39 -9.10 19.01
N LEU A 145 -4.74 -8.59 20.06
CA LEU A 145 -5.11 -7.31 20.70
C LEU A 145 -4.68 -6.09 19.88
N SER A 146 -3.51 -6.18 19.24
CA SER A 146 -3.00 -5.15 18.33
C SER A 146 -3.91 -4.98 17.11
N ALA A 147 -4.36 -6.08 16.49
CA ALA A 147 -5.23 -6.02 15.32
C ALA A 147 -6.58 -5.33 15.62
N VAL A 148 -7.20 -5.64 16.75
CA VAL A 148 -8.48 -5.02 17.17
C VAL A 148 -8.32 -3.52 17.45
N PHE A 149 -7.22 -3.12 18.09
CA PHE A 149 -6.92 -1.72 18.35
C PHE A 149 -6.70 -0.93 17.06
N ASP A 150 -5.90 -1.46 16.13
CA ASP A 150 -5.57 -0.81 14.87
C ASP A 150 -6.80 -0.70 13.95
N GLU A 151 -7.64 -1.73 13.91
CA GLU A 151 -8.88 -1.72 13.16
C GLU A 151 -9.89 -0.69 13.73
N ALA A 152 -10.03 -0.63 15.04
CA ALA A 152 -10.88 0.37 15.70
C ALA A 152 -10.35 1.80 15.46
N LEU A 153 -9.03 2.00 15.51
CA LEU A 153 -8.40 3.30 15.26
C LEU A 153 -8.62 3.73 13.80
N ALA A 154 -8.42 2.83 12.84
CA ALA A 154 -8.66 3.11 11.44
C ALA A 154 -10.12 3.50 11.18
N ALA A 155 -11.07 2.79 11.78
CA ALA A 155 -12.48 3.11 11.66
C ALA A 155 -12.83 4.50 12.21
N LEU A 156 -12.30 4.88 13.38
CA LEU A 156 -12.53 6.21 13.97
C LEU A 156 -11.95 7.34 13.11
N VAL A 157 -10.76 7.12 12.53
CA VAL A 157 -10.15 8.09 11.60
C VAL A 157 -10.98 8.21 10.33
N MET A 158 -11.52 7.11 9.79
CA MET A 158 -12.43 7.14 8.64
C MET A 158 -13.75 7.85 8.93
N LEU A 159 -14.20 7.84 10.19
CA LEU A 159 -15.37 8.59 10.67
C LEU A 159 -15.07 10.08 10.90
N GLY A 160 -13.84 10.53 10.64
CA GLY A 160 -13.44 11.94 10.70
C GLY A 160 -12.81 12.40 12.00
N TYR A 161 -12.57 11.51 12.96
CA TYR A 161 -11.88 11.88 14.21
C TYR A 161 -10.37 11.99 14.00
N LYS A 162 -9.74 12.92 14.72
CA LYS A 162 -8.29 13.11 14.66
C LYS A 162 -7.57 11.90 15.27
N LYS A 163 -6.59 11.37 14.54
CA LYS A 163 -5.81 10.19 14.96
C LYS A 163 -5.31 10.24 16.41
N PRO A 164 -4.73 11.35 16.92
CA PRO A 164 -4.26 11.44 18.31
C PRO A 164 -5.37 11.32 19.34
N GLU A 165 -6.54 11.89 19.07
CA GLU A 165 -7.70 11.86 19.96
C GLU A 165 -8.29 10.45 20.02
N ALA A 166 -8.49 9.83 18.85
CA ALA A 166 -8.97 8.46 18.74
C ALA A 166 -8.03 7.46 19.41
N GLN A 167 -6.72 7.62 19.21
CA GLN A 167 -5.71 6.77 19.84
C GLN A 167 -5.70 6.88 21.36
N LYS A 168 -5.84 8.09 21.91
CA LYS A 168 -5.92 8.32 23.36
C LYS A 168 -7.17 7.70 23.96
N ALA A 169 -8.33 7.85 23.29
CA ALA A 169 -9.59 7.26 23.75
C ALA A 169 -9.55 5.71 23.72
N LEU A 170 -9.05 5.13 22.64
CA LEU A 170 -8.90 3.67 22.54
C LEU A 170 -7.91 3.12 23.55
N LYS A 171 -6.76 3.77 23.77
CA LYS A 171 -5.78 3.34 24.74
C LYS A 171 -6.40 3.25 26.13
N LYS A 172 -7.13 4.29 26.56
CA LYS A 172 -7.83 4.30 27.85
C LYS A 172 -8.87 3.17 27.97
N LEU A 173 -9.56 2.85 26.88
CA LEU A 173 -10.54 1.76 26.86
C LEU A 173 -9.88 0.39 26.96
N PHE A 174 -8.81 0.14 26.20
CA PHE A 174 -8.11 -1.14 26.20
C PHE A 174 -7.29 -1.36 27.47
N ASP A 175 -6.86 -0.29 28.16
CA ASP A 175 -6.22 -0.37 29.49
C ASP A 175 -7.24 -0.86 30.55
N SER A 176 -8.52 -0.51 30.41
CA SER A 176 -9.60 -0.93 31.34
C SER A 176 -10.28 -2.23 30.92
N GLU A 177 -10.41 -2.49 29.64
CA GLU A 177 -11.11 -3.65 29.08
C GLU A 177 -10.31 -4.25 27.89
N PRO A 178 -9.28 -5.07 28.14
CA PRO A 178 -8.40 -5.59 27.08
C PRO A 178 -9.09 -6.52 26.07
N SER A 179 -10.21 -7.14 26.42
CA SER A 179 -10.92 -8.13 25.58
C SER A 179 -12.04 -7.54 24.70
N LEU A 180 -12.07 -6.21 24.54
CA LEU A 180 -13.07 -5.55 23.69
C LEU A 180 -12.96 -6.00 22.24
N ARG A 181 -14.12 -6.27 21.61
CA ARG A 181 -14.22 -6.45 20.15
C ARG A 181 -14.22 -5.09 19.46
N VAL A 182 -13.81 -5.05 18.20
CA VAL A 182 -13.70 -3.82 17.38
C VAL A 182 -14.96 -2.95 17.46
N GLU A 183 -16.13 -3.53 17.25
CA GLU A 183 -17.41 -2.79 17.28
C GLU A 183 -17.71 -2.15 18.64
N ALA A 184 -17.44 -2.88 19.72
CA ALA A 184 -17.65 -2.38 21.08
C ALA A 184 -16.65 -1.27 21.43
N ALA A 185 -15.39 -1.41 20.99
CA ALA A 185 -14.35 -0.41 21.15
C ALA A 185 -14.71 0.90 20.43
N ILE A 186 -15.18 0.81 19.17
CA ILE A 186 -15.61 1.97 18.40
C ILE A 186 -16.79 2.66 19.08
N LYS A 187 -17.85 1.93 19.46
CA LYS A 187 -19.03 2.51 20.13
C LYS A 187 -18.68 3.22 21.43
N LYS A 188 -17.84 2.59 22.27
CA LYS A 188 -17.39 3.21 23.55
C LYS A 188 -16.49 4.41 23.32
N ALA A 189 -15.58 4.36 22.35
CA ALA A 189 -14.73 5.48 21.99
C ALA A 189 -15.54 6.69 21.50
N LEU A 190 -16.56 6.47 20.65
CA LEU A 190 -17.47 7.52 20.19
C LEU A 190 -18.25 8.16 21.35
N ALA A 191 -18.59 7.41 22.40
CA ALA A 191 -19.27 7.95 23.57
C ALA A 191 -18.36 8.83 24.43
N ILE A 192 -17.04 8.57 24.46
CA ILE A 192 -16.03 9.31 25.24
C ILE A 192 -15.56 10.57 24.48
N MET A 193 -15.57 10.54 23.16
CA MET A 193 -15.06 11.61 22.28
C MET A 193 -16.13 12.64 21.88
N LYS A 194 -17.30 12.62 22.53
CA LYS A 194 -18.37 13.61 22.33
C LYS A 194 -18.01 14.96 22.90
#